data_fe80aa9df93f6da56e60df51d2fbbb85
#
_entry.id   fe80aa9df93f6da56e60df51d2fbbb85
#
_cell.length_a   1.000
_cell.length_b   1.000
_cell.length_c   1.000
_cell.angle_alpha   90.00
_cell.angle_beta   90.00
_cell.angle_gamma   90.00
#
_symmetry.space_group_name_H-M   'P 1'
#
loop_
_entity.id
_entity.type
_entity.pdbx_description
1 polymer ?
#
loop_
_entity_poly.entity_id
_entity_poly.type
_entity_poly.pdbx_seq_one_letter_code
_entity_poly.pdbx_strand_id
1 'polypeptide(L)'
;MSQKIRLNKKQQKIIAKRRINKLFILAHEKALQGEINLSNRYVKLARKLSMKYLTPIPSEFKHTFCKHCYQYLISDKNSRVRIKRGKILIYCSSCNNFTRILIKKLE
;
A
#
# COMPACT_ATOMS: atom_id res chain seq x y z
N MET A 1 -13.26 -33.52 13.84
CA MET A 1 -13.62 -32.82 12.59
C MET A 1 -13.70 -31.33 12.83
N SER A 2 -12.91 -30.57 12.12
CA SER A 2 -12.99 -29.12 12.19
C SER A 2 -14.20 -28.64 11.39
N GLN A 3 -15.16 -28.05 12.06
CA GLN A 3 -16.24 -27.38 11.38
C GLN A 3 -15.73 -26.07 10.83
N LYS A 4 -15.81 -25.90 9.51
CA LYS A 4 -15.50 -24.61 8.90
C LYS A 4 -16.63 -23.63 9.23
N ILE A 5 -16.34 -22.66 10.06
CA ILE A 5 -17.26 -21.57 10.34
C ILE A 5 -17.26 -20.67 9.11
N ARG A 6 -18.40 -20.55 8.44
CA ARG A 6 -18.56 -19.61 7.35
C ARG A 6 -18.76 -18.21 7.92
N LEU A 7 -17.79 -17.35 7.67
CA LEU A 7 -17.91 -15.96 7.99
C LEU A 7 -18.76 -15.25 6.92
N ASN A 8 -19.63 -14.35 7.33
CA ASN A 8 -20.37 -13.54 6.36
C ASN A 8 -19.41 -12.54 5.67
N LYS A 9 -19.88 -11.92 4.60
CA LYS A 9 -19.06 -11.00 3.81
C LYS A 9 -18.52 -9.82 4.64
N LYS A 10 -19.30 -9.31 5.56
CA LYS A 10 -18.91 -8.22 6.44
C LYS A 10 -17.77 -8.61 7.35
N GLN A 11 -17.85 -9.79 7.96
CA GLN A 11 -16.79 -10.32 8.82
C GLN A 11 -15.50 -10.60 8.03
N GLN A 12 -15.62 -11.15 6.82
CA GLN A 12 -14.48 -11.38 5.94
C GLN A 12 -13.76 -10.09 5.58
N LYS A 13 -14.50 -9.01 5.33
CA LYS A 13 -13.92 -7.70 5.02
C LYS A 13 -13.17 -7.11 6.22
N ILE A 14 -13.70 -7.27 7.43
CA ILE A 14 -13.02 -6.80 8.65
C ILE A 14 -11.69 -7.53 8.82
N ILE A 15 -11.68 -8.84 8.67
CA ILE A 15 -10.47 -9.66 8.78
C ILE A 15 -9.46 -9.29 7.69
N ALA A 16 -9.93 -9.13 6.45
CA ALA A 16 -9.09 -8.73 5.33
C ALA A 16 -8.44 -7.37 5.58
N LYS A 17 -9.19 -6.40 6.08
CA LYS A 17 -8.67 -5.07 6.40
C LYS A 17 -7.56 -5.13 7.45
N ARG A 18 -7.72 -5.94 8.49
CA ARG A 18 -6.69 -6.14 9.52
C ARG A 18 -5.42 -6.74 8.92
N ARG A 19 -5.56 -7.74 8.05
CA ARG A 19 -4.43 -8.39 7.39
C ARG A 19 -3.71 -7.43 6.44
N ILE A 20 -4.45 -6.61 5.70
CA ILE A 20 -3.89 -5.60 4.81
C ILE A 20 -3.07 -4.59 5.62
N ASN A 21 -3.61 -4.08 6.73
CA ASN A 21 -2.89 -3.17 7.62
C ASN A 21 -1.58 -3.79 8.10
N LYS A 22 -1.63 -5.03 8.57
CA LYS A 22 -0.46 -5.73 9.08
C LYS A 22 0.59 -5.94 7.99
N LEU A 23 0.16 -6.30 6.78
CA LEU A 23 1.07 -6.50 5.65
C LEU A 23 1.79 -5.21 5.25
N PHE A 24 1.10 -4.06 5.27
CA PHE A 24 1.75 -2.78 4.99
C PHE A 24 2.72 -2.36 6.10
N ILE A 25 2.40 -2.63 7.35
CA ILE A 25 3.32 -2.39 8.48
C ILE A 25 4.59 -3.23 8.31
N LEU A 26 4.43 -4.52 7.97
CA LEU A 26 5.58 -5.41 7.71
C LEU A 26 6.37 -4.96 6.49
N ALA A 27 5.69 -4.50 5.43
CA ALA A 27 6.36 -3.98 4.24
C ALA A 27 7.23 -2.78 4.58
N HIS A 28 6.73 -1.87 5.41
CA HIS A 28 7.48 -0.70 5.84
C HIS A 28 8.73 -1.10 6.65
N GLU A 29 8.57 -2.02 7.62
CA GLU A 29 9.68 -2.51 8.44
C GLU A 29 10.77 -3.15 7.57
N LYS A 30 10.38 -3.99 6.62
CA LYS A 30 11.33 -4.67 5.74
C LYS A 30 12.03 -3.69 4.80
N ALA A 31 11.31 -2.67 4.32
CA ALA A 31 11.90 -1.63 3.50
C ALA A 31 12.97 -0.84 4.28
N LEU A 32 12.71 -0.52 5.54
CA LEU A 32 13.68 0.17 6.40
C LEU A 32 14.91 -0.70 6.68
N GLN A 33 14.76 -2.03 6.68
CA GLN A 33 15.88 -2.97 6.86
C GLN A 33 16.67 -3.20 5.56
N GLY A 34 16.26 -2.57 4.46
CA GLY A 34 16.90 -2.76 3.16
C GLY A 34 16.41 -3.98 2.39
N GLU A 35 15.42 -4.71 2.88
CA GLU A 35 14.86 -5.90 2.23
C GLU A 35 13.69 -5.53 1.33
N ILE A 36 13.99 -4.80 0.24
CA ILE A 36 12.96 -4.26 -0.65
C ILE A 36 12.16 -5.35 -1.36
N ASN A 37 12.79 -6.47 -1.72
CA ASN A 37 12.09 -7.57 -2.38
C ASN A 37 11.01 -8.17 -1.50
N LEU A 38 11.32 -8.35 -0.21
CA LEU A 38 10.37 -8.86 0.76
C LEU A 38 9.25 -7.85 1.02
N SER A 39 9.60 -6.57 1.11
CA SER A 39 8.62 -5.49 1.23
C SER A 39 7.64 -5.50 0.06
N ASN A 40 8.13 -5.62 -1.17
CA ASN A 40 7.30 -5.68 -2.37
C ASN A 40 6.38 -6.90 -2.37
N ARG A 41 6.84 -8.01 -1.83
CA ARG A 41 6.04 -9.23 -1.68
C ARG A 41 4.85 -9.01 -0.75
N TYR A 42 5.07 -8.32 0.38
CA TYR A 42 3.99 -7.97 1.31
C TYR A 42 2.97 -7.04 0.67
N VAL A 43 3.41 -6.05 -0.11
CA VAL A 43 2.52 -5.16 -0.85
C VAL A 43 1.66 -5.97 -1.83
N LYS A 44 2.27 -6.91 -2.55
CA LYS A 44 1.56 -7.77 -3.50
C LYS A 44 0.48 -8.61 -2.81
N LEU A 45 0.80 -9.18 -1.64
CA LEU A 45 -0.15 -9.95 -0.85
C LEU A 45 -1.31 -9.09 -0.37
N ALA A 46 -1.01 -7.87 0.12
CA ALA A 46 -2.04 -6.94 0.56
C ALA A 46 -2.99 -6.56 -0.58
N ARG A 47 -2.46 -6.31 -1.77
CA ARG A 47 -3.25 -6.01 -2.95
C ARG A 47 -4.15 -7.18 -3.35
N LYS A 48 -3.64 -8.39 -3.30
CA LYS A 48 -4.44 -9.60 -3.58
C LYS A 48 -5.62 -9.73 -2.62
N LEU A 49 -5.39 -9.50 -1.33
CA LEU A 49 -6.45 -9.52 -0.34
C LEU A 49 -7.50 -8.44 -0.59
N SER A 50 -7.04 -7.23 -0.93
CA SER A 50 -7.93 -6.12 -1.26
C SER A 50 -8.86 -6.48 -2.43
N MET A 51 -8.32 -7.06 -3.48
CA MET A 51 -9.11 -7.48 -4.65
C MET A 51 -10.03 -8.66 -4.35
N LYS A 52 -9.55 -9.64 -3.60
CA LYS A 52 -10.32 -10.85 -3.29
C LYS A 52 -11.56 -10.56 -2.46
N TYR A 53 -11.43 -9.70 -1.46
CA TYR A 53 -12.52 -9.40 -0.52
C TYR A 53 -13.20 -8.05 -0.80
N LEU A 54 -12.89 -7.41 -1.92
CA LEU A 54 -13.45 -6.12 -2.33
C LEU A 54 -13.37 -5.09 -1.20
N THR A 55 -12.23 -5.08 -0.52
CA THR A 55 -11.93 -4.17 0.59
C THR A 55 -10.89 -3.17 0.12
N PRO A 56 -11.18 -1.86 0.13
CA PRO A 56 -10.20 -0.88 -0.33
C PRO A 56 -8.98 -0.84 0.58
N ILE A 57 -7.83 -0.57 -0.02
CA ILE A 57 -6.61 -0.35 0.74
C ILE A 57 -6.80 0.94 1.54
N PRO A 58 -6.47 0.95 2.86
CA PRO A 58 -6.61 2.16 3.67
C PRO A 58 -5.87 3.34 3.07
N SER A 59 -6.47 4.54 3.14
CA SER A 59 -5.91 5.74 2.52
C SER A 59 -4.50 6.08 3.00
N GLU A 60 -4.17 5.72 4.25
CA GLU A 60 -2.84 5.94 4.82
C GLU A 60 -1.74 5.12 4.12
N PHE A 61 -2.11 4.04 3.42
CA PHE A 61 -1.15 3.18 2.72
C PHE A 61 -1.18 3.34 1.20
N LYS A 62 -2.18 4.03 0.64
CA LYS A 62 -2.34 4.15 -0.82
C LYS A 62 -1.15 4.77 -1.53
N HIS A 63 -0.41 5.63 -0.85
CA HIS A 63 0.72 6.35 -1.42
C HIS A 63 2.07 5.81 -0.97
N THR A 64 2.09 4.69 -0.24
CA THR A 64 3.33 4.06 0.19
C THR A 64 3.93 3.15 -0.87
N PHE A 65 3.19 2.87 -1.93
CA PHE A 65 3.67 2.06 -3.05
C PHE A 65 3.27 2.73 -4.38
N CYS A 66 3.99 2.38 -5.44
CA CYS A 66 3.72 2.92 -6.78
C CYS A 66 2.46 2.27 -7.36
N LYS A 67 1.52 3.09 -7.88
CA LYS A 67 0.33 2.54 -8.53
C LYS A 67 0.60 1.89 -9.87
N HIS A 68 1.76 2.10 -10.46
CA HIS A 68 2.09 1.58 -11.78
C HIS A 68 2.87 0.28 -11.71
N CYS A 69 3.92 0.22 -10.90
CA CYS A 69 4.76 -0.98 -10.75
C CYS A 69 4.58 -1.70 -9.41
N TYR A 70 3.85 -1.11 -8.49
CA TYR A 70 3.52 -1.66 -7.16
C TYR A 70 4.71 -1.87 -6.24
N GLN A 71 5.85 -1.27 -6.55
CA GLN A 71 7.00 -1.31 -5.67
C GLN A 71 6.77 -0.42 -4.44
N TYR A 72 7.19 -0.90 -3.27
CA TYR A 72 7.14 -0.09 -2.06
C TYR A 72 8.07 1.11 -2.22
N LEU A 73 7.58 2.30 -1.92
CA LEU A 73 8.32 3.54 -2.12
C LEU A 73 9.02 3.98 -0.84
N ILE A 74 10.34 4.16 -0.94
CA ILE A 74 11.16 4.70 0.14
C ILE A 74 11.72 6.02 -0.35
N SER A 75 11.41 7.10 0.37
CA SER A 75 11.88 8.43 0.03
C SER A 75 13.41 8.46 -0.04
N ASP A 76 13.96 9.11 -1.06
CA ASP A 76 15.39 9.29 -1.33
C ASP A 76 16.15 8.01 -1.73
N LYS A 77 15.48 6.86 -1.79
CA LYS A 77 16.10 5.61 -2.28
C LYS A 77 15.57 5.23 -3.65
N ASN A 78 14.26 4.95 -3.74
CA ASN A 78 13.63 4.58 -5.00
C ASN A 78 12.48 5.50 -5.40
N SER A 79 12.31 6.58 -4.67
CA SER A 79 11.27 7.56 -4.96
C SER A 79 11.73 8.97 -4.58
N ARG A 80 11.13 9.96 -5.23
CA ARG A 80 11.33 11.37 -4.92
C ARG A 80 9.99 12.04 -4.74
N VAL A 81 9.87 12.83 -3.70
CA VAL A 81 8.65 13.56 -3.39
C VAL A 81 8.89 15.05 -3.61
N ARG A 82 8.04 15.68 -4.39
CA ARG A 82 8.09 17.13 -4.63
C ARG A 82 6.72 17.74 -4.39
N ILE A 83 6.71 18.93 -3.82
CA ILE A 83 5.48 19.70 -3.63
C ILE A 83 5.52 20.86 -4.63
N LYS A 84 4.49 20.93 -5.48
CA LYS A 84 4.41 21.97 -6.49
C LYS A 84 2.98 22.43 -6.66
N ARG A 85 2.72 23.71 -6.45
CA ARG A 85 1.39 24.34 -6.68
C ARG A 85 0.23 23.58 -6.05
N GLY A 86 0.33 23.22 -4.76
CA GLY A 86 -0.72 22.52 -4.05
C GLY A 86 -0.88 21.07 -4.43
N LYS A 87 0.11 20.48 -5.10
CA LYS A 87 0.13 19.07 -5.49
C LYS A 87 1.40 18.40 -4.95
N ILE A 88 1.24 17.17 -4.48
CA ILE A 88 2.38 16.33 -4.14
C ILE A 88 2.66 15.42 -5.33
N LEU A 89 3.89 15.47 -5.83
CA LEU A 89 4.34 14.62 -6.92
C LEU A 89 5.29 13.57 -6.35
N ILE A 90 4.93 12.30 -6.53
CA ILE A 90 5.77 11.17 -6.10
C ILE A 90 6.32 10.51 -7.35
N TYR A 91 7.63 10.56 -7.53
CA TYR A 91 8.32 9.94 -8.66
C TYR A 91 8.86 8.58 -8.24
N CYS A 92 8.56 7.55 -9.03
CA CYS A 92 9.09 6.19 -8.85
C CYS A 92 10.24 5.98 -9.82
N SER A 93 11.44 5.71 -9.30
CA SER A 93 12.63 5.51 -10.13
C SER A 93 12.63 4.17 -10.86
N SER A 94 11.86 3.19 -10.39
CA SER A 94 11.80 1.86 -11.02
C SER A 94 11.04 1.86 -12.33
N CYS A 95 9.93 2.58 -12.41
CA CYS A 95 9.09 2.62 -13.63
C CYS A 95 9.03 4.00 -14.28
N ASN A 96 9.70 5.00 -13.70
CA ASN A 96 9.78 6.38 -14.19
C ASN A 96 8.41 7.07 -14.33
N ASN A 97 7.45 6.68 -13.51
CA ASN A 97 6.13 7.29 -13.49
C ASN A 97 5.91 8.17 -12.27
N PHE A 98 5.02 9.13 -12.41
CA PHE A 98 4.64 10.05 -11.34
C PHE A 98 3.26 9.70 -10.79
N THR A 99 3.10 9.85 -9.49
CA THR A 99 1.80 9.84 -8.81
C THR A 99 1.52 11.24 -8.31
N ARG A 100 0.35 11.78 -8.67
CA ARG A 100 -0.06 13.13 -8.27
C ARG A 100 -1.12 13.05 -7.19
N ILE A 101 -0.92 13.79 -6.11
CA ILE A 101 -1.89 13.87 -5.01
C ILE A 101 -2.26 15.34 -4.84
N LEU A 102 -3.56 15.63 -4.89
CA LEU A 102 -4.04 16.98 -4.62
C LEU A 102 -4.03 17.23 -3.11
N ILE A 103 -3.42 18.35 -2.71
CA ILE A 103 -3.47 18.76 -1.32
C ILE A 103 -4.80 19.47 -1.12
N LYS A 104 -5.69 18.87 -0.34
CA LYS A 104 -6.93 19.53 0.06
C LYS A 104 -6.58 20.59 1.09
N LYS A 105 -7.03 21.81 0.85
CA LYS A 105 -6.93 22.84 1.86
C LYS A 105 -7.82 22.42 3.04
N LEU A 106 -7.17 22.21 4.18
CA LEU A 106 -7.89 22.07 5.43
C LEU A 106 -8.28 23.47 5.89
N GLU A 107 -9.57 23.74 5.86
CA GLU A 107 -10.09 24.94 6.47
C GLU A 107 -10.23 24.75 7.96
#